data_258afa1d6a9f75c0625e42f6391b0fdc
#
_entry.id   258afa1d6a9f75c0625e42f6391b0fdc
#
_cell.length_a   1.000
_cell.length_b   1.000
_cell.length_c   1.000
_cell.angle_alpha   90.00
_cell.angle_beta   90.00
_cell.angle_gamma   90.00
#
_symmetry.space_group_name_H-M   'P 1'
#
loop_
_entity.id
_entity.type
_entity.pdbx_description
1 polymer ?
#
loop_
_entity_poly.entity_id
_entity_poly.type
_entity_poly.pdbx_seq_one_letter_code
_entity_poly.pdbx_strand_id
1 'polypeptide(L)'
;WVSFPGLEGDEQYELAKKYMPDGTCGVISFGVKGGREAATKFMDSLRLASIVTHVADSKTCVLHPASTTHRQLTDKQLEEAGVKSDLIRLSVGIEDADDIIADIEQALIEATK
;
A
#
# COMPACT_ATOMS: atom_id res chain seq x y z
N TRP A 1 8.57 -5.80 0.54
CA TRP A 1 8.03 -6.22 -0.76
C TRP A 1 7.09 -5.16 -1.33
N VAL A 2 7.00 -5.10 -2.66
CA VAL A 2 6.07 -4.24 -3.39
C VAL A 2 5.38 -5.09 -4.47
N SER A 3 4.08 -4.93 -4.63
CA SER A 3 3.27 -5.52 -5.70
C SER A 3 2.59 -4.41 -6.48
N PHE A 4 3.03 -4.20 -7.70
CA PHE A 4 2.48 -3.21 -8.62
C PHE A 4 2.76 -3.63 -10.06
N PRO A 5 1.74 -3.79 -10.91
CA PRO A 5 1.91 -4.34 -12.27
C PRO A 5 2.69 -3.43 -13.22
N GLY A 6 2.83 -2.14 -12.91
CA GLY A 6 3.65 -1.21 -13.68
C GLY A 6 5.14 -1.21 -13.29
N LEU A 7 5.52 -2.02 -12.32
CA LEU A 7 6.92 -2.14 -11.88
C LEU A 7 7.63 -3.24 -12.66
N GLU A 8 8.74 -2.90 -13.33
CA GLU A 8 9.57 -3.89 -14.02
C GLU A 8 10.05 -4.97 -13.03
N GLY A 9 9.87 -6.23 -13.40
CA GLY A 9 10.15 -7.37 -12.53
C GLY A 9 8.94 -7.88 -11.73
N ASP A 10 7.83 -7.16 -11.70
CA ASP A 10 6.57 -7.69 -11.17
C ASP A 10 6.06 -8.83 -12.08
N GLU A 11 5.51 -9.88 -11.50
CA GLU A 11 5.04 -11.06 -12.25
C GLU A 11 3.91 -10.73 -13.25
N GLN A 12 3.19 -9.63 -13.06
CA GLN A 12 2.13 -9.16 -13.95
C GLN A 12 2.57 -8.06 -14.91
N TYR A 13 3.84 -7.67 -14.90
CA TYR A 13 4.36 -6.54 -15.68
C TYR A 13 4.14 -6.70 -17.20
N GLU A 14 4.49 -7.85 -17.75
CA GLU A 14 4.34 -8.11 -19.20
C GLU A 14 2.85 -8.14 -19.61
N LEU A 15 1.99 -8.69 -18.77
CA LEU A 15 0.55 -8.71 -19.00
C LEU A 15 -0.04 -7.29 -18.94
N ALA A 16 0.41 -6.49 -18.00
CA ALA A 16 0.01 -5.09 -17.88
C ALA A 16 0.42 -4.27 -19.10
N LYS A 17 1.62 -4.46 -19.61
CA LYS A 17 2.08 -3.82 -20.86
C LYS A 17 1.23 -4.20 -22.06
N LYS A 18 0.79 -5.45 -22.13
CA LYS A 18 -0.05 -5.94 -23.22
C LYS A 18 -1.44 -5.32 -23.22
N TYR A 19 -2.10 -5.25 -22.07
CA TYR A 19 -3.49 -4.81 -21.96
C TYR A 19 -3.65 -3.34 -21.54
N MET A 20 -2.66 -2.76 -20.92
CA MET A 20 -2.66 -1.38 -20.42
C MET A 20 -1.36 -0.64 -20.83
N PRO A 21 -1.09 -0.50 -22.15
CA PRO A 21 0.19 0.04 -22.63
C PRO A 21 0.41 1.51 -22.24
N ASP A 22 -0.67 2.26 -22.03
CA ASP A 22 -0.62 3.70 -21.72
C ASP A 22 -0.63 4.00 -20.22
N GLY A 23 -0.57 2.99 -19.38
CA GLY A 23 -0.55 3.13 -17.93
C GLY A 23 -1.41 2.09 -17.23
N THR A 24 -1.08 1.81 -15.98
CA THR A 24 -1.76 0.82 -15.16
C THR A 24 -2.71 1.49 -14.14
N CYS A 25 -2.97 0.82 -13.03
CA CYS A 25 -3.81 1.38 -11.97
C CYS A 25 -3.01 2.34 -11.06
N GLY A 26 -3.71 3.11 -10.24
CA GLY A 26 -3.13 3.94 -9.18
C GLY A 26 -3.08 3.25 -7.81
N VAL A 27 -3.15 1.92 -7.77
CA VAL A 27 -3.15 1.15 -6.52
C VAL A 27 -1.86 0.34 -6.40
N ILE A 28 -1.17 0.52 -5.28
CA ILE A 28 0.08 -0.18 -4.96
C ILE A 28 -0.13 -0.93 -3.65
N SER A 29 0.30 -2.20 -3.62
CA SER A 29 0.36 -2.98 -2.38
C SER A 29 1.81 -3.20 -1.98
N PHE A 30 2.12 -3.05 -0.70
CA PHE A 30 3.46 -3.26 -0.19
C PHE A 30 3.45 -3.70 1.27
N GLY A 31 4.58 -4.21 1.75
CA GLY A 31 4.77 -4.55 3.16
C GLY A 31 6.02 -3.90 3.72
N VAL A 32 5.96 -3.56 5.01
CA VAL A 32 7.06 -2.97 5.77
C VAL A 32 7.74 -4.04 6.61
N LYS A 33 9.09 -4.05 6.65
CA LYS A 33 9.84 -4.93 7.56
C LYS A 33 9.46 -4.65 9.01
N GLY A 34 9.17 -5.71 9.76
CA GLY A 34 8.69 -5.59 11.13
C GLY A 34 7.21 -5.98 11.30
N GLY A 35 6.57 -6.43 10.22
CA GLY A 35 5.23 -7.01 10.24
C GLY A 35 4.13 -6.02 10.61
N ARG A 36 3.10 -6.51 11.32
CA ARG A 36 1.92 -5.74 11.72
C ARG A 36 2.26 -4.49 12.54
N GLU A 37 3.20 -4.59 13.46
CA GLU A 37 3.58 -3.47 14.33
C GLU A 37 4.20 -2.32 13.53
N ALA A 38 5.15 -2.65 12.66
CA ALA A 38 5.77 -1.66 11.77
C ALA A 38 4.76 -1.04 10.79
N ALA A 39 3.85 -1.86 10.25
CA ALA A 39 2.77 -1.39 9.38
C ALA A 39 1.85 -0.39 10.11
N THR A 40 1.44 -0.69 11.34
CA THR A 40 0.63 0.21 12.16
C THR A 40 1.37 1.52 12.43
N LYS A 41 2.64 1.45 12.80
CA LYS A 41 3.47 2.62 13.07
C LYS A 41 3.67 3.48 11.81
N PHE A 42 3.82 2.84 10.65
CA PHE A 42 3.83 3.53 9.37
C PHE A 42 2.54 4.31 9.14
N MET A 43 1.38 3.66 9.31
CA MET A 43 0.08 4.30 9.14
C MET A 43 -0.10 5.52 10.05
N ASP A 44 0.27 5.38 11.32
CA ASP A 44 0.14 6.45 12.33
C ASP A 44 1.09 7.64 12.07
N SER A 45 2.14 7.43 11.29
CA SER A 45 3.15 8.45 10.98
C SER A 45 2.83 9.27 9.72
N LEU A 46 1.82 8.88 8.94
CA LEU A 46 1.42 9.60 7.74
C LEU A 46 0.82 10.97 8.07
N ARG A 47 1.11 11.96 7.24
CA ARG A 47 0.66 13.35 7.41
C ARG A 47 -0.21 13.86 6.27
N LEU A 48 0.07 13.44 5.03
CA LEU A 48 -0.66 13.83 3.84
C LEU A 48 -1.68 12.78 3.45
N ALA A 49 -1.27 11.50 3.36
CA ALA A 49 -2.16 10.40 3.00
C ALA A 49 -3.21 10.15 4.10
N SER A 50 -4.45 9.92 3.70
CA SER A 50 -5.56 9.66 4.62
C SER A 50 -5.79 8.17 4.82
N ILE A 51 -6.01 7.76 6.07
CA ILE A 51 -6.36 6.38 6.43
C ILE A 51 -7.85 6.19 6.20
N VAL A 52 -8.22 5.74 5.00
CA VAL A 52 -9.60 5.46 4.59
C VAL A 52 -9.65 4.28 3.63
N THR A 53 -10.80 3.67 3.50
CA THR A 53 -11.02 2.49 2.66
C THR A 53 -11.21 2.81 1.18
N HIS A 54 -11.28 4.07 0.80
CA HIS A 54 -11.55 4.52 -0.56
C HIS A 54 -10.44 4.10 -1.53
N VAL A 55 -10.83 3.86 -2.77
CA VAL A 55 -9.95 3.55 -3.90
C VAL A 55 -10.28 4.49 -5.04
N ALA A 56 -9.27 4.91 -5.79
CA ALA A 56 -9.41 5.82 -6.92
C ALA A 56 -10.03 7.17 -6.55
N ASP A 57 -9.77 7.63 -5.32
CA ASP A 57 -10.11 8.97 -4.87
C ASP A 57 -9.09 9.98 -5.41
N SER A 58 -9.49 11.24 -5.54
CA SER A 58 -8.57 12.33 -5.86
C SER A 58 -7.53 12.57 -4.76
N LYS A 59 -7.83 12.15 -3.54
CA LYS A 59 -6.92 12.19 -2.40
C LYS A 59 -6.19 10.84 -2.24
N THR A 60 -4.90 10.88 -1.94
CA THR A 60 -4.13 9.68 -1.60
C THR A 60 -4.68 9.03 -0.33
N CYS A 61 -5.06 7.77 -0.45
CA CYS A 61 -5.68 6.97 0.59
C CYS A 61 -4.83 5.74 0.91
N VAL A 62 -4.73 5.39 2.17
CA VAL A 62 -3.93 4.26 2.65
C VAL A 62 -4.78 3.38 3.57
N LEU A 63 -4.62 2.08 3.44
CA LEU A 63 -5.33 1.09 4.23
C LEU A 63 -4.37 0.00 4.71
N HIS A 64 -4.47 -0.37 5.98
CA HIS A 64 -3.85 -1.58 6.53
C HIS A 64 -4.95 -2.61 6.83
N PRO A 65 -5.22 -3.55 5.92
CA PRO A 65 -6.37 -4.46 6.05
C PRO A 65 -6.38 -5.28 7.32
N ALA A 66 -5.22 -5.77 7.76
CA ALA A 66 -5.11 -6.62 8.94
C ALA A 66 -5.61 -5.95 10.24
N SER A 67 -5.51 -4.63 10.36
CA SER A 67 -5.99 -3.88 11.54
C SER A 67 -7.34 -3.21 11.35
N THR A 68 -7.90 -3.23 10.14
CA THR A 68 -9.13 -2.50 9.79
C THR A 68 -10.19 -3.42 9.17
N THR A 69 -10.24 -3.49 7.84
CA THR A 69 -11.30 -4.23 7.11
C THR A 69 -11.30 -5.72 7.36
N HIS A 70 -10.14 -6.31 7.67
CA HIS A 70 -9.95 -7.75 7.92
C HIS A 70 -9.55 -8.06 9.37
N ARG A 71 -9.79 -7.14 10.30
CA ARG A 71 -9.36 -7.25 11.72
C ARG A 71 -9.95 -8.45 12.46
N GLN A 72 -11.05 -9.02 11.96
CA GLN A 72 -11.70 -10.19 12.57
C GLN A 72 -11.01 -11.50 12.20
N LEU A 73 -10.10 -11.49 11.23
CA LEU A 73 -9.38 -12.67 10.79
C LEU A 73 -8.12 -12.89 11.63
N THR A 74 -7.82 -14.16 11.92
CA THR A 74 -6.52 -14.55 12.48
C THR A 74 -5.42 -14.40 11.43
N ASP A 75 -4.16 -14.35 11.84
CA ASP A 75 -3.03 -14.23 10.90
C ASP A 75 -3.01 -15.39 9.89
N LYS A 76 -3.39 -16.60 10.31
CA LYS A 76 -3.53 -17.75 9.41
C LYS A 76 -4.62 -17.53 8.37
N GLN A 77 -5.79 -17.04 8.79
CA GLN A 77 -6.89 -16.73 7.86
C GLN A 77 -6.53 -15.59 6.91
N LEU A 78 -5.76 -14.61 7.37
CA LEU A 78 -5.24 -13.53 6.51
C LEU A 78 -4.32 -14.09 5.42
N GLU A 79 -3.38 -14.98 5.75
CA GLU A 79 -2.52 -15.64 4.77
C GLU A 79 -3.31 -16.45 3.76
N GLU A 80 -4.28 -17.25 4.23
CA GLU A 80 -5.17 -18.05 3.36
C GLU A 80 -5.99 -17.17 2.40
N ALA A 81 -6.36 -15.96 2.82
CA ALA A 81 -7.05 -14.97 2.01
C ALA A 81 -6.12 -14.18 1.07
N GLY A 82 -4.81 -14.42 1.12
CA GLY A 82 -3.83 -13.66 0.34
C GLY A 82 -3.52 -12.26 0.88
N VAL A 83 -3.91 -11.98 2.11
CA VAL A 83 -3.68 -10.69 2.79
C VAL A 83 -2.66 -10.90 3.90
N LYS A 84 -1.41 -10.48 3.67
CA LYS A 84 -0.37 -10.57 4.70
C LYS A 84 -0.64 -9.57 5.82
N SER A 85 -0.20 -9.89 7.05
CA SER A 85 -0.40 -9.01 8.22
C SER A 85 0.33 -7.67 8.12
N ASP A 86 1.36 -7.60 7.27
CA ASP A 86 2.13 -6.38 6.97
C ASP A 86 1.66 -5.63 5.71
N LEU A 87 0.65 -6.16 5.01
CA LEU A 87 0.18 -5.55 3.76
C LEU A 87 -0.44 -4.17 3.99
N ILE A 88 0.05 -3.21 3.23
CA ILE A 88 -0.51 -1.86 3.14
C ILE A 88 -0.94 -1.63 1.69
N ARG A 89 -2.16 -1.12 1.50
CA ARG A 89 -2.68 -0.72 0.20
C ARG A 89 -2.66 0.79 0.08
N LEU A 90 -1.96 1.29 -0.92
CA LEU A 90 -1.88 2.71 -1.26
C LEU A 90 -2.72 2.97 -2.51
N SER A 91 -3.71 3.84 -2.42
CA SER A 91 -4.45 4.38 -3.56
C SER A 91 -3.96 5.80 -3.82
N VAL A 92 -3.19 5.99 -4.88
CA VAL A 92 -2.54 7.26 -5.20
C VAL A 92 -3.54 8.27 -5.73
N GLY A 93 -3.59 9.46 -5.13
CA GLY A 93 -4.40 10.58 -5.57
C GLY A 93 -3.69 11.49 -6.56
N ILE A 94 -4.23 12.69 -6.72
CA ILE A 94 -3.73 13.70 -7.68
C ILE A 94 -2.84 14.76 -7.04
N GLU A 95 -2.46 14.61 -5.78
CA GLU A 95 -1.51 15.50 -5.14
C GLU A 95 -0.15 15.43 -5.85
N ASP A 96 0.71 16.41 -5.60
CA ASP A 96 2.07 16.41 -6.15
C ASP A 96 2.82 15.12 -5.76
N ALA A 97 3.46 14.48 -6.74
CA ALA A 97 4.15 13.19 -6.53
C ALA A 97 5.28 13.31 -5.50
N ASP A 98 6.02 14.41 -5.50
CA ASP A 98 7.11 14.61 -4.56
C ASP A 98 6.59 14.76 -3.12
N ASP A 99 5.44 15.39 -2.93
CA ASP A 99 4.79 15.50 -1.62
C ASP A 99 4.31 14.14 -1.10
N ILE A 100 3.72 13.31 -1.98
CA ILE A 100 3.31 11.94 -1.63
C ILE A 100 4.54 11.11 -1.24
N ILE A 101 5.61 11.18 -2.03
CA ILE A 101 6.86 10.45 -1.79
C ILE A 101 7.47 10.89 -0.45
N ALA A 102 7.53 12.18 -0.18
CA ALA A 102 8.07 12.71 1.07
C ALA A 102 7.27 12.25 2.29
N ASP A 103 5.96 12.19 2.19
CA ASP A 103 5.10 11.69 3.27
C ASP A 103 5.35 10.19 3.55
N ILE A 104 5.44 9.39 2.50
CA ILE A 104 5.72 7.95 2.63
C ILE A 104 7.13 7.73 3.20
N GLU A 105 8.12 8.46 2.71
CA GLU A 105 9.51 8.34 3.17
C GLU A 105 9.65 8.64 4.65
N GLN A 106 9.09 9.76 5.13
CA GLN A 106 9.15 10.09 6.55
C GLN A 106 8.41 9.06 7.43
N ALA A 107 7.28 8.51 6.95
CA ALA A 107 6.54 7.48 7.67
C ALA A 107 7.30 6.15 7.72
N LEU A 108 8.02 5.77 6.65
CA LEU A 108 8.89 4.60 6.64
C LEU A 108 10.06 4.75 7.60
N ILE A 109 10.68 5.91 7.68
CA ILE A 109 11.76 6.19 8.63
C ILE A 109 11.26 6.00 10.06
N GLU A 110 10.10 6.56 10.40
CA GLU A 110 9.51 6.39 11.74
C GLU A 110 9.15 4.92 12.03
N ALA A 111 8.62 4.20 11.07
CA ALA A 111 8.23 2.80 11.22
C ALA A 111 9.41 1.85 11.45
N THR A 112 10.58 2.19 10.93
CA THR A 112 11.79 1.35 10.99
C THR A 112 12.78 1.75 12.09
N LYS A 113 12.45 2.76 12.86
CA LYS A 113 13.20 3.10 14.09
C LYS A 113 12.95 2.03 15.17
#